data_6d3623764d8941548087dab18c80efe4
#
_entry.id   6d3623764d8941548087dab18c80efe4
#
_cell.length_a   1.000
_cell.length_b   1.000
_cell.length_c   1.000
_cell.angle_alpha   90.00
_cell.angle_beta   90.00
_cell.angle_gamma   90.00
#
_symmetry.space_group_name_H-M   'P 1'
#
loop_
_entity.id
_entity.type
_entity.pdbx_description
1 polymer ?
#
loop_
_entity_poly.entity_id
_entity_poly.type
_entity_poly.pdbx_seq_one_letter_code
_entity_poly.pdbx_strand_id
1 'polypeptide(L)' 'MTQKKNKETDLQRFDGRSDELDPRYIFNMTATQLLTEALNGEVDIEYMVRRELANRGLDKEGKWVGFQQARELHQIK' A
#
# COMPACT_ATOMS: atom_id res chain seq x y z
N MET A 1 -23.27 -0.62 2.40
CA MET A 1 -22.96 -0.18 2.92
C MET A 1 -22.16 -0.30 3.97
N THR A 2 -21.91 -0.82 4.41
CA THR A 2 -21.15 -1.12 5.50
C THR A 2 -19.72 -0.96 5.35
N GLN A 3 -19.19 -1.04 4.19
CA GLN A 3 -17.77 -0.97 4.04
C GLN A 3 -17.18 0.34 4.37
N LYS A 4 -17.85 1.41 4.05
CA LYS A 4 -17.29 2.66 4.33
C LYS A 4 -17.22 2.92 5.76
N LYS A 5 -18.23 2.58 6.49
CA LYS A 5 -18.17 2.74 7.90
C LYS A 5 -17.10 1.91 8.46
N ASN A 6 -16.94 0.74 7.91
CA ASN A 6 -15.93 -0.15 8.41
C ASN A 6 -14.54 0.37 8.22
N LYS A 7 -14.33 1.17 7.18
CA LYS A 7 -13.04 1.74 7.01
C LYS A 7 -12.65 2.63 8.13
N GLU A 8 -13.58 3.45 8.57
CA GLU A 8 -13.26 4.31 9.67
C GLU A 8 -13.03 3.49 10.92
N THR A 9 -13.82 2.45 11.12
CA THR A 9 -13.62 1.58 12.24
C THR A 9 -12.27 0.89 12.18
N ASP A 10 -11.89 0.47 10.98
CA ASP A 10 -10.60 -0.18 10.83
C ASP A 10 -9.47 0.75 11.18
N LEU A 11 -9.57 2.01 10.82
CA LEU A 11 -8.53 2.96 11.16
C LEU A 11 -8.39 3.09 12.66
N GLN A 12 -9.49 3.01 13.38
CA GLN A 12 -9.42 3.11 14.82
C GLN A 12 -8.73 1.92 15.45
N ARG A 13 -8.68 0.80 14.75
CA ARG A 13 -8.00 -0.36 15.28
C ARG A 13 -6.50 -0.16 15.35
N PHE A 14 -5.99 0.84 14.68
CA PHE A 14 -4.56 1.08 14.68
C PHE A 14 -4.13 2.03 15.76
N ASP A 15 -5.05 2.41 16.63
CA ASP A 15 -4.70 3.24 17.76
C ASP A 15 -3.67 2.48 18.58
N GLY A 16 -2.66 3.16 19.02
CA GLY A 16 -1.60 2.54 19.79
C GLY A 16 -0.42 2.11 18.98
N ARG A 17 -0.54 2.11 17.64
CA ARG A 17 0.59 1.80 16.80
C ARG A 17 1.37 3.08 16.54
N SER A 18 2.60 2.92 16.10
CA SER A 18 3.38 4.07 15.70
C SER A 18 2.75 4.68 14.44
N ASP A 19 3.04 5.95 14.20
CA ASP A 19 2.47 6.64 13.04
C ASP A 19 2.86 6.00 11.74
N GLU A 20 4.02 5.37 11.69
CA GLU A 20 4.46 4.75 10.44
C GLU A 20 3.59 3.56 10.06
N LEU A 21 2.83 3.01 11.00
CA LEU A 21 1.92 1.91 10.73
C LEU A 21 0.47 2.36 10.70
N ASP A 22 0.21 3.65 10.75
CA ASP A 22 -1.14 4.19 10.77
C ASP A 22 -1.53 4.55 9.35
N PRO A 23 -2.50 3.85 8.75
CA PRO A 23 -2.84 4.12 7.35
C PRO A 23 -3.37 5.52 7.10
N ARG A 24 -3.75 6.25 8.13
CA ARG A 24 -4.19 7.63 7.93
C ARG A 24 -3.07 8.51 7.44
N TYR A 25 -1.81 8.11 7.66
CA TYR A 25 -0.67 8.91 7.26
C TYR A 25 0.06 8.37 6.04
N ILE A 26 -0.56 7.38 5.38
CA ILE A 26 0.16 6.67 4.31
C ILE A 26 0.58 7.58 3.17
N PHE A 27 -0.17 8.64 2.93
CA PHE A 27 0.13 9.56 1.83
C PHE A 27 0.44 10.97 2.28
N ASN A 28 0.70 11.18 3.57
CA ASN A 28 0.80 12.56 4.05
C ASN A 28 2.00 13.32 3.52
N MET A 29 3.02 12.61 3.01
CA MET A 29 4.18 13.27 2.43
C MET A 29 4.16 13.25 0.90
N THR A 30 3.06 12.80 0.32
CA THR A 30 2.97 12.66 -1.13
C THR A 30 2.58 13.98 -1.78
N ALA A 31 3.21 14.30 -2.90
CA ALA A 31 2.88 15.53 -3.61
C ALA A 31 1.42 15.53 -4.05
N THR A 32 0.79 16.69 -3.98
CA THR A 32 -0.60 16.82 -4.36
C THR A 32 -0.87 16.33 -5.77
N GLN A 33 0.04 16.62 -6.68
CA GLN A 33 -0.17 16.20 -8.06
C GLN A 33 -0.24 14.68 -8.17
N LEU A 34 0.61 13.96 -7.45
CA LEU A 34 0.56 12.50 -7.50
C LEU A 34 -0.72 11.98 -6.88
N LEU A 35 -1.23 12.64 -5.85
CA LEU A 35 -2.48 12.22 -5.23
C LEU A 35 -3.64 12.35 -6.22
N THR A 36 -3.69 13.46 -6.95
CA THR A 36 -4.77 13.66 -7.91
C THR A 36 -4.64 12.69 -9.08
N GLU A 37 -3.42 12.43 -9.53
CA GLU A 37 -3.21 11.47 -10.60
C GLU A 37 -3.62 10.07 -10.17
N ALA A 38 -3.31 9.70 -8.93
CA ALA A 38 -3.71 8.39 -8.43
C ALA A 38 -5.22 8.28 -8.33
N LEU A 39 -5.86 9.33 -7.85
CA LEU A 39 -7.32 9.32 -7.73
C LEU A 39 -7.98 9.19 -9.09
N ASN A 40 -7.39 9.80 -10.11
CA ASN A 40 -7.94 9.77 -11.45
C ASN A 40 -7.50 8.57 -12.28
N GLY A 41 -6.79 7.65 -11.66
CA GLY A 41 -6.41 6.43 -12.35
C GLY A 41 -5.16 6.53 -13.21
N GLU A 42 -4.45 7.65 -13.13
CA GLU A 42 -3.25 7.84 -13.94
C GLU A 42 -2.02 7.23 -13.29
N VAL A 43 -2.12 6.90 -12.01
CA VAL A 43 -1.07 6.18 -11.30
C VAL A 43 -1.72 4.97 -10.66
N ASP A 44 -1.19 3.80 -10.98
CA ASP A 44 -1.75 2.55 -10.45
C ASP A 44 -1.12 2.29 -9.08
N ILE A 45 -1.82 2.69 -8.04
CA ILE A 45 -1.30 2.59 -6.67
C ILE A 45 -1.09 1.14 -6.27
N GLU A 46 -2.01 0.26 -6.65
CA GLU A 46 -1.84 -1.14 -6.29
C GLU A 46 -0.57 -1.71 -6.90
N TYR A 47 -0.32 -1.38 -8.17
CA TYR A 47 0.90 -1.86 -8.81
C TYR A 47 2.13 -1.30 -8.10
N MET A 48 2.09 -0.03 -7.70
CA MET A 48 3.23 0.56 -7.02
C MET A 48 3.50 -0.11 -5.67
N VAL A 49 2.44 -0.50 -4.96
CA VAL A 49 2.61 -1.21 -3.71
C VAL A 49 3.22 -2.58 -3.97
N ARG A 50 2.73 -3.30 -4.99
CA ARG A 50 3.28 -4.61 -5.32
C ARG A 50 4.75 -4.48 -5.73
N ARG A 51 5.05 -3.43 -6.49
CA ARG A 51 6.42 -3.22 -6.92
C ARG A 51 7.34 -2.98 -5.73
N GLU A 52 6.85 -2.24 -4.74
CA GLU A 52 7.67 -1.99 -3.56
C GLU A 52 7.94 -3.27 -2.77
N LEU A 53 6.91 -4.12 -2.61
CA LEU A 53 7.11 -5.39 -1.94
C LEU A 53 8.09 -6.26 -2.72
N ALA A 54 7.98 -6.27 -4.05
CA ALA A 54 8.90 -7.04 -4.87
C ALA A 54 10.32 -6.54 -4.73
N ASN A 55 10.50 -5.22 -4.67
CA ASN A 55 11.83 -4.65 -4.50
C ASN A 55 12.45 -5.03 -3.15
N ARG A 56 11.62 -5.39 -2.20
CA ARG A 56 12.08 -5.86 -0.90
C ARG A 56 12.20 -7.37 -0.83
N GLY A 57 11.88 -8.06 -1.92
CA GLY A 57 11.96 -9.52 -1.97
C GLY A 57 10.88 -10.23 -1.19
N LEU A 58 9.72 -9.57 -1.01
CA LEU A 58 8.68 -10.07 -0.12
C LEU A 58 7.43 -10.47 -0.89
N ASP A 59 6.72 -11.46 -0.36
CA ASP A 59 5.44 -11.85 -0.95
C ASP A 59 4.31 -10.98 -0.38
N LYS A 60 3.06 -11.36 -0.66
CA LYS A 60 1.92 -10.55 -0.26
C LYS A 60 1.72 -10.52 1.24
N GLU A 61 2.27 -11.48 1.94
CA GLU A 61 2.18 -11.50 3.40
C GLU A 61 3.40 -10.90 4.06
N GLY A 62 4.34 -10.38 3.25
CA GLY A 62 5.54 -9.79 3.81
C GLY A 62 6.62 -10.77 4.16
N LYS A 63 6.55 -11.99 3.62
CA LYS A 63 7.57 -12.98 3.87
C LYS A 63 8.63 -12.93 2.79
N TRP A 64 9.86 -13.15 3.19
CA TRP A 64 10.97 -13.16 2.25
C TRP A 64 10.88 -14.36 1.33
N VAL A 65 10.86 -14.12 0.03
CA VAL A 65 10.86 -15.19 -0.97
C VAL A 65 11.96 -14.99 -2.00
N GLY A 66 12.74 -13.92 -1.88
CA GLY A 66 13.79 -13.62 -2.83
C GLY A 66 13.30 -12.67 -3.89
N PHE A 67 14.25 -11.95 -4.48
CA PHE A 67 13.87 -10.86 -5.39
C PHE A 67 13.20 -11.37 -6.67
N GLN A 68 13.74 -12.44 -7.24
CA GLN A 68 13.17 -12.93 -8.48
C GLN A 68 11.77 -13.48 -8.28
N GLN A 69 11.58 -14.29 -7.26
CA GLN A 69 10.28 -14.86 -7.01
C GLN A 69 9.27 -13.77 -6.63
N ALA A 70 9.71 -12.78 -5.87
CA ALA A 70 8.82 -11.69 -5.50
C ALA A 70 8.34 -10.95 -6.74
N ARG A 71 9.23 -10.69 -7.69
CA ARG A 71 8.83 -10.00 -8.91
C ARG A 71 7.82 -10.83 -9.70
N GLU A 72 8.00 -12.14 -9.72
CA GLU A 72 7.06 -13.00 -10.41
C GLU A 72 5.71 -13.04 -9.73
N LEU A 73 5.72 -13.15 -8.41
CA LEU A 73 4.47 -13.19 -7.66
C LEU A 73 3.68 -11.92 -7.82
N HIS A 74 4.35 -10.78 -7.83
CA HIS A 74 3.68 -9.49 -7.93
C HIS A 74 3.50 -9.03 -9.37
N GLN A 75 3.93 -9.85 -10.33
CA GLN A 75 3.76 -9.58 -11.76
C GLN A 75 4.41 -8.27 -12.17
N ILE A 76 5.63 -8.06 -11.71
CA ILE A 76 6.38 -6.85 -12.02
C ILE A 76 7.07 -7.03 -13.36
N LYS A 77 6.93 -6.04 -14.22
CA LYS A 77 7.48 -6.11 -15.57
C LYS A 77 8.80 -5.40 -15.75
#